data_34a2faedf5937dc16be597b6ab3f8066
#
_entry.id   34a2faedf5937dc16be597b6ab3f8066
#
_cell.length_a   1.000
_cell.length_b   1.000
_cell.length_c   1.000
_cell.angle_alpha   90.00
_cell.angle_beta   90.00
_cell.angle_gamma   90.00
#
_symmetry.space_group_name_H-M   'P 1'
#
loop_
_entity.id
_entity.type
_entity.pdbx_description
1 polymer ?
#
loop_
_entity_poly.entity_id
_entity_poly.type
_entity_poly.pdbx_seq_one_letter_code
_entity_poly.pdbx_strand_id
1 'polypeptide(L)'
;MKPDLYFFDEYNDMMNEWNESRTQIAPWFLEKPFSNREDFAGFIQMLDNCENANVDKKYSSTSSYFVVNENGRLIGATSLRHYLTVEGYDTWGHIGYGVRPSERRKGYAVQMLKMMLDEAKAKKMHKVLVASHTSNIGSVKVIESCGGELENIVADPNEKGETINRYWFDVSF
;
A
#
# COMPACT_ATOMS: atom_id res chain seq x y z
N MET A 1 3.83 -11.11 -4.37
CA MET A 1 4.75 -11.31 -5.50
C MET A 1 4.96 -9.99 -6.22
N LYS A 2 6.06 -9.86 -7.00
CA LYS A 2 6.28 -8.64 -7.79
C LYS A 2 5.21 -8.49 -8.85
N PRO A 3 4.80 -7.25 -9.19
CA PRO A 3 3.96 -7.00 -10.36
C PRO A 3 4.60 -7.55 -11.64
N ASP A 4 3.79 -8.20 -12.47
CA ASP A 4 4.24 -8.87 -13.71
C ASP A 4 3.17 -8.74 -14.79
N LEU A 5 3.60 -8.74 -16.06
CA LEU A 5 2.71 -8.63 -17.22
C LEU A 5 1.65 -9.75 -17.31
N TYR A 6 1.93 -10.89 -16.69
CA TYR A 6 0.99 -11.99 -16.54
C TYR A 6 -0.34 -11.55 -15.90
N PHE A 7 -0.31 -10.56 -15.00
CA PHE A 7 -1.48 -10.09 -14.28
C PHE A 7 -2.32 -9.05 -15.03
N PHE A 8 -2.07 -8.77 -16.30
CA PHE A 8 -2.79 -7.74 -17.05
C PHE A 8 -4.32 -7.87 -16.95
N ASP A 9 -4.84 -9.05 -17.22
CA ASP A 9 -6.29 -9.30 -17.23
C ASP A 9 -6.88 -9.24 -15.80
N GLU A 10 -6.22 -9.88 -14.83
CA GLU A 10 -6.60 -9.85 -13.41
C GLU A 10 -6.50 -8.44 -12.80
N TYR A 11 -5.50 -7.65 -13.20
CA TYR A 11 -5.37 -6.27 -12.77
C TYR A 11 -6.55 -5.43 -13.26
N ASN A 12 -6.88 -5.53 -14.54
CA ASN A 12 -7.99 -4.79 -15.12
C ASN A 12 -9.33 -5.20 -14.50
N ASP A 13 -9.55 -6.49 -14.26
CA ASP A 13 -10.74 -6.99 -13.59
C ASP A 13 -10.85 -6.44 -12.15
N MET A 14 -9.77 -6.45 -11.39
CA MET A 14 -9.71 -5.86 -10.06
C MET A 14 -10.00 -4.35 -10.09
N MET A 15 -9.41 -3.60 -11.04
CA MET A 15 -9.58 -2.16 -11.11
C MET A 15 -10.97 -1.74 -11.57
N ASN A 16 -11.61 -2.51 -12.48
CA ASN A 16 -13.01 -2.31 -12.85
C ASN A 16 -13.94 -2.48 -11.65
N GLU A 17 -13.76 -3.56 -10.88
CA GLU A 17 -14.50 -3.79 -9.65
C GLU A 17 -14.30 -2.67 -8.62
N TRP A 18 -13.08 -2.13 -8.51
CA TRP A 18 -12.80 -1.03 -7.60
C TRP A 18 -13.50 0.26 -8.02
N ASN A 19 -13.49 0.58 -9.31
CA ASN A 19 -14.21 1.72 -9.87
C ASN A 19 -15.73 1.63 -9.63
N GLU A 20 -16.31 0.45 -9.82
CA GLU A 20 -17.73 0.20 -9.54
C GLU A 20 -18.07 0.39 -8.05
N SER A 21 -17.17 0.00 -7.15
CA SER A 21 -17.36 0.12 -5.71
C SER A 21 -17.36 1.55 -5.20
N ARG A 22 -16.82 2.51 -5.98
CA ARG A 22 -16.65 3.93 -5.63
C ARG A 22 -15.92 4.16 -4.30
N THR A 23 -15.08 3.22 -3.90
CA THR A 23 -14.24 3.35 -2.70
C THR A 23 -12.84 3.80 -3.06
N GLN A 24 -12.15 4.41 -2.10
CA GLN A 24 -10.77 4.84 -2.30
C GLN A 24 -9.88 3.69 -2.79
N ILE A 25 -9.13 3.94 -3.86
CA ILE A 25 -8.14 3.01 -4.40
C ILE A 25 -6.86 3.15 -3.58
N ALA A 26 -6.29 2.04 -3.16
CA ALA A 26 -5.02 1.95 -2.44
C ALA A 26 -4.30 0.64 -2.79
N PRO A 27 -2.96 0.61 -2.73
CA PRO A 27 -2.03 1.70 -2.44
C PRO A 27 -1.87 2.69 -3.60
N TRP A 28 -1.07 3.73 -3.38
CA TRP A 28 -0.87 4.89 -4.25
C TRP A 28 -0.60 4.58 -5.73
N PHE A 29 0.03 3.46 -6.04
CA PHE A 29 0.41 3.10 -7.41
C PHE A 29 -0.71 2.42 -8.21
N LEU A 30 -1.80 2.00 -7.56
CA LEU A 30 -2.95 1.49 -8.29
C LEU A 30 -3.68 2.64 -8.97
N GLU A 31 -3.91 2.49 -10.25
CA GLU A 31 -4.54 3.49 -11.09
C GLU A 31 -5.81 2.91 -11.74
N LYS A 32 -6.18 3.46 -12.89
CA LYS A 32 -7.27 2.95 -13.73
C LYS A 32 -6.87 1.65 -14.45
N PRO A 33 -7.83 0.91 -15.01
CA PRO A 33 -7.54 -0.19 -15.93
C PRO A 33 -6.72 0.28 -17.13
N PHE A 34 -5.87 -0.59 -17.66
CA PHE A 34 -5.05 -0.33 -18.85
C PHE A 34 -5.74 -0.85 -20.11
N SER A 35 -5.72 -0.06 -21.19
CA SER A 35 -6.36 -0.41 -22.45
C SER A 35 -5.59 -1.49 -23.22
N ASN A 36 -4.28 -1.61 -23.00
CA ASN A 36 -3.42 -2.55 -23.70
C ASN A 36 -2.24 -3.01 -22.83
N ARG A 37 -1.59 -4.10 -23.24
CA ARG A 37 -0.45 -4.69 -22.51
C ARG A 37 0.82 -3.86 -22.56
N GLU A 38 0.98 -2.99 -23.56
CA GLU A 38 2.16 -2.11 -23.68
C GLU A 38 2.16 -1.05 -22.59
N ASP A 39 1.03 -0.37 -22.39
CA ASP A 39 0.87 0.60 -21.31
C ASP A 39 1.03 -0.06 -19.94
N PHE A 40 0.50 -1.27 -19.76
CA PHE A 40 0.67 -2.03 -18.53
C PHE A 40 2.14 -2.46 -18.31
N ALA A 41 2.86 -2.82 -19.37
CA ALA A 41 4.30 -3.09 -19.27
C ALA A 41 5.09 -1.85 -18.84
N GLY A 42 4.75 -0.67 -19.39
CA GLY A 42 5.30 0.61 -18.95
C GLY A 42 5.04 0.89 -17.46
N PHE A 43 3.85 0.59 -16.98
CA PHE A 43 3.50 0.68 -15.55
C PHE A 43 4.36 -0.27 -14.69
N ILE A 44 4.51 -1.55 -15.08
CA ILE A 44 5.39 -2.50 -14.38
C ILE A 44 6.83 -1.97 -14.30
N GLN A 45 7.36 -1.48 -15.44
CA GLN A 45 8.71 -0.92 -15.49
C GLN A 45 8.85 0.32 -14.59
N MET A 46 7.82 1.15 -14.50
CA MET A 46 7.81 2.30 -13.57
C MET A 46 7.90 1.84 -12.12
N LEU A 47 7.18 0.79 -11.73
CA LEU A 47 7.26 0.23 -10.38
C LEU A 47 8.65 -0.33 -10.05
N ASP A 48 9.29 -1.02 -11.00
CA ASP A 48 10.67 -1.52 -10.86
C ASP A 48 11.66 -0.36 -10.72
N ASN A 49 11.49 0.70 -11.50
CA ASN A 49 12.32 1.90 -11.40
C ASN A 49 12.14 2.58 -10.03
N CYS A 50 10.92 2.63 -9.48
CA CYS A 50 10.66 3.18 -8.14
C CYS A 50 11.38 2.41 -7.04
N GLU A 51 11.55 1.09 -7.18
CA GLU A 51 12.28 0.29 -6.20
C GLU A 51 13.78 0.50 -6.27
N ASN A 52 14.32 0.65 -7.49
CA ASN A 52 15.74 0.75 -7.76
C ASN A 52 16.23 2.21 -7.87
N ALA A 53 15.34 3.20 -7.71
CA ALA A 53 15.70 4.60 -7.82
C ALA A 53 16.82 4.95 -6.84
N ASN A 54 17.98 5.29 -7.39
CA ASN A 54 19.03 5.98 -6.66
C ASN A 54 18.48 7.36 -6.28
N VAL A 55 18.32 7.54 -5.01
CA VAL A 55 17.50 8.54 -4.37
C VAL A 55 18.01 9.95 -4.59
N ASP A 56 17.47 10.64 -5.54
CA ASP A 56 17.22 12.06 -5.36
C ASP A 56 16.12 12.17 -4.30
N LYS A 57 16.45 12.80 -3.16
CA LYS A 57 15.66 12.78 -1.90
C LYS A 57 14.19 13.22 -2.00
N LYS A 58 13.68 13.44 -3.21
CA LYS A 58 12.30 13.88 -3.49
C LYS A 58 11.29 12.72 -3.42
N TYR A 59 11.67 11.50 -3.82
CA TYR A 59 10.79 10.34 -3.82
C TYR A 59 11.42 9.19 -3.06
N SER A 60 10.67 8.54 -2.20
CA SER A 60 11.11 7.35 -1.48
C SER A 60 11.24 6.16 -2.42
N SER A 61 12.38 5.45 -2.36
CA SER A 61 12.46 4.12 -2.95
C SER A 61 11.35 3.24 -2.38
N THR A 62 10.59 2.57 -3.25
CA THR A 62 9.36 1.86 -2.84
C THR A 62 9.28 0.50 -3.51
N SER A 63 9.21 -0.55 -2.69
CA SER A 63 8.86 -1.90 -3.16
C SER A 63 7.35 -2.03 -3.29
N SER A 64 6.89 -2.46 -4.46
CA SER A 64 5.48 -2.69 -4.76
C SER A 64 5.20 -4.18 -4.99
N TYR A 65 4.05 -4.65 -4.51
CA TYR A 65 3.67 -6.07 -4.59
C TYR A 65 2.20 -6.23 -4.96
N PHE A 66 1.93 -7.17 -5.84
CA PHE A 66 0.60 -7.74 -6.00
C PHE A 66 0.40 -8.90 -5.01
N VAL A 67 -0.80 -8.98 -4.45
CA VAL A 67 -1.20 -10.06 -3.55
C VAL A 67 -2.21 -10.95 -4.27
N VAL A 68 -1.87 -12.22 -4.41
CA VAL A 68 -2.70 -13.21 -5.10
C VAL A 68 -3.04 -14.36 -4.16
N ASN A 69 -4.20 -14.97 -4.36
CA ASN A 69 -4.56 -16.20 -3.67
C ASN A 69 -4.00 -17.44 -4.40
N GLU A 70 -4.24 -18.61 -3.83
CA GLU A 70 -3.83 -19.91 -4.37
C GLU A 70 -4.38 -20.23 -5.77
N ASN A 71 -5.49 -19.59 -6.16
CA ASN A 71 -6.11 -19.76 -7.48
C ASN A 71 -5.58 -18.75 -8.52
N GLY A 72 -4.56 -17.95 -8.18
CA GLY A 72 -3.99 -16.93 -9.06
C GLY A 72 -4.81 -15.64 -9.19
N ARG A 73 -5.93 -15.51 -8.43
CA ARG A 73 -6.75 -14.30 -8.41
C ARG A 73 -6.05 -13.18 -7.68
N LEU A 74 -6.03 -12.00 -8.27
CA LEU A 74 -5.49 -10.79 -7.65
C LEU A 74 -6.43 -10.28 -6.55
N ILE A 75 -5.93 -10.34 -5.32
CA ILE A 75 -6.67 -9.98 -4.08
C ILE A 75 -6.51 -8.50 -3.74
N GLY A 76 -5.44 -7.90 -4.19
CA GLY A 76 -5.10 -6.52 -3.89
C GLY A 76 -3.63 -6.24 -4.08
N ALA A 77 -3.16 -5.15 -3.51
CA ALA A 77 -1.78 -4.73 -3.61
C ALA A 77 -1.28 -4.11 -2.32
N THR A 78 0.04 -4.07 -2.17
CA THR A 78 0.72 -3.42 -1.04
C THR A 78 2.05 -2.84 -1.46
N SER A 79 2.52 -1.84 -0.72
CA SER A 79 3.82 -1.21 -0.96
C SER A 79 4.54 -0.91 0.34
N LEU A 80 5.87 -0.90 0.27
CA LEU A 80 6.76 -0.50 1.35
C LEU A 80 7.71 0.58 0.86
N ARG A 81 7.63 1.78 1.42
CA ARG A 81 8.61 2.85 1.27
C ARG A 81 9.79 2.57 2.18
N HIS A 82 11.00 2.62 1.63
CA HIS A 82 12.21 2.27 2.39
C HIS A 82 12.66 3.38 3.32
N TYR A 83 12.24 4.61 3.09
CA TYR A 83 12.41 5.78 3.97
C TYR A 83 11.25 6.75 3.74
N LEU A 84 11.06 7.68 4.67
CA LEU A 84 10.02 8.71 4.55
C LEU A 84 10.63 10.05 4.15
N THR A 85 9.97 10.71 3.22
CA THR A 85 10.08 12.17 3.03
C THR A 85 9.29 12.88 4.13
N VAL A 86 9.41 14.19 4.25
CA VAL A 86 8.61 14.99 5.18
C VAL A 86 7.12 14.76 4.93
N GLU A 87 6.68 14.84 3.68
CA GLU A 87 5.29 14.58 3.29
C GLU A 87 4.85 13.15 3.61
N GLY A 88 5.74 12.17 3.37
CA GLY A 88 5.45 10.76 3.70
C GLY A 88 5.28 10.52 5.19
N TYR A 89 6.05 11.22 6.02
CA TYR A 89 5.89 11.19 7.47
C TYR A 89 4.56 11.82 7.90
N ASP A 90 4.19 12.92 7.28
CA ASP A 90 2.99 13.67 7.66
C ASP A 90 1.69 12.96 7.23
N THR A 91 1.70 12.20 6.11
CA THR A 91 0.45 11.74 5.48
C THR A 91 0.34 10.22 5.28
N TRP A 92 1.38 9.55 4.76
CA TRP A 92 1.20 8.18 4.20
C TRP A 92 1.91 7.07 4.95
N GLY A 93 2.98 7.40 5.70
CA GLY A 93 3.82 6.41 6.34
C GLY A 93 4.60 5.52 5.33
N HIS A 94 5.18 4.43 5.84
CA HIS A 94 5.98 3.50 5.05
C HIS A 94 5.13 2.51 4.25
N ILE A 95 4.01 2.02 4.82
CA ILE A 95 3.22 0.93 4.23
C ILE A 95 1.88 1.45 3.70
N GLY A 96 1.62 1.13 2.42
CA GLY A 96 0.30 1.25 1.81
C GLY A 96 -0.24 -0.12 1.45
N TYR A 97 -1.53 -0.36 1.66
CA TYR A 97 -2.20 -1.59 1.25
C TYR A 97 -3.64 -1.35 0.87
N GLY A 98 -4.15 -2.20 -0.01
CA GLY A 98 -5.55 -2.17 -0.41
C GLY A 98 -6.04 -3.53 -0.86
N VAL A 99 -7.27 -3.86 -0.48
CA VAL A 99 -7.91 -5.13 -0.77
C VAL A 99 -9.02 -4.92 -1.79
N ARG A 100 -9.01 -5.72 -2.84
CA ARG A 100 -10.06 -5.80 -3.87
C ARG A 100 -11.44 -5.85 -3.20
N PRO A 101 -12.44 -5.07 -3.64
CA PRO A 101 -13.71 -4.94 -2.94
C PRO A 101 -14.38 -6.27 -2.56
N SER A 102 -14.50 -7.22 -3.50
CA SER A 102 -15.10 -8.55 -3.25
C SER A 102 -14.30 -9.45 -2.31
N GLU A 103 -13.04 -9.10 -2.06
CA GLU A 103 -12.13 -9.86 -1.21
C GLU A 103 -11.97 -9.25 0.21
N ARG A 104 -12.66 -8.15 0.48
CA ARG A 104 -12.66 -7.50 1.81
C ARG A 104 -13.31 -8.36 2.88
N ARG A 105 -12.99 -8.09 4.14
CA ARG A 105 -13.53 -8.77 5.34
C ARG A 105 -13.16 -10.25 5.45
N LYS A 106 -12.15 -10.71 4.71
CA LYS A 106 -11.59 -12.07 4.73
C LYS A 106 -10.20 -12.14 5.43
N GLY A 107 -9.76 -11.06 6.09
CA GLY A 107 -8.48 -11.02 6.80
C GLY A 107 -7.27 -10.65 5.94
N TYR A 108 -7.41 -10.43 4.64
CA TYR A 108 -6.30 -10.15 3.74
C TYR A 108 -5.51 -8.88 4.09
N ALA A 109 -6.19 -7.81 4.54
CA ALA A 109 -5.51 -6.58 4.94
C ALA A 109 -4.53 -6.80 6.11
N VAL A 110 -4.92 -7.64 7.10
CA VAL A 110 -4.05 -8.03 8.21
C VAL A 110 -2.84 -8.82 7.71
N GLN A 111 -3.06 -9.75 6.77
CA GLN A 111 -1.96 -10.52 6.17
C GLN A 111 -1.02 -9.61 5.38
N MET A 112 -1.53 -8.70 4.56
CA MET A 112 -0.74 -7.72 3.80
C MET A 112 0.13 -6.87 4.72
N LEU A 113 -0.45 -6.32 5.81
CA LEU A 113 0.30 -5.51 6.75
C LEU A 113 1.41 -6.31 7.43
N LYS A 114 1.13 -7.53 7.91
CA LYS A 114 2.14 -8.41 8.51
C LYS A 114 3.27 -8.74 7.54
N MET A 115 2.95 -9.10 6.29
CA MET A 115 3.96 -9.35 5.25
C MET A 115 4.87 -8.14 5.02
N MET A 116 4.33 -6.92 5.05
CA MET A 116 5.14 -5.71 4.87
C MET A 116 5.98 -5.38 6.10
N LEU A 117 5.52 -5.68 7.30
CA LEU A 117 6.34 -5.57 8.52
C LEU A 117 7.51 -6.58 8.50
N ASP A 118 7.29 -7.80 8.03
CA ASP A 118 8.35 -8.79 7.85
C ASP A 118 9.34 -8.35 6.76
N GLU A 119 8.86 -7.79 5.66
CA GLU A 119 9.70 -7.22 4.59
C GLU A 119 10.54 -6.03 5.11
N ALA A 120 9.94 -5.14 5.91
CA ALA A 120 10.65 -4.04 6.53
C ALA A 120 11.76 -4.52 7.46
N LYS A 121 11.49 -5.55 8.25
CA LYS A 121 12.49 -6.21 9.09
C LYS A 121 13.62 -6.83 8.24
N ALA A 122 13.30 -7.53 7.16
CA ALA A 122 14.29 -8.09 6.23
C ALA A 122 15.18 -6.99 5.60
N LYS A 123 14.62 -5.80 5.36
CA LYS A 123 15.35 -4.60 4.91
C LYS A 123 16.08 -3.87 6.04
N LYS A 124 16.13 -4.43 7.26
CA LYS A 124 16.79 -3.85 8.44
C LYS A 124 16.23 -2.49 8.87
N MET A 125 14.97 -2.23 8.60
CA MET A 125 14.27 -1.10 9.20
C MET A 125 14.05 -1.39 10.68
N HIS A 126 14.18 -0.39 11.54
CA HIS A 126 13.95 -0.53 12.98
C HIS A 126 12.54 -0.15 13.37
N LYS A 127 12.00 0.87 12.72
CA LYS A 127 10.65 1.38 12.98
C LYS A 127 9.91 1.63 11.69
N VAL A 128 8.63 1.32 11.69
CA VAL A 128 7.73 1.50 10.54
C VAL A 128 6.53 2.35 10.96
N LEU A 129 6.33 3.46 10.27
CA LEU A 129 5.13 4.30 10.42
C LEU A 129 4.06 3.79 9.45
N VAL A 130 2.86 3.59 9.94
CA VAL A 130 1.67 3.31 9.13
C VAL A 130 0.61 4.36 9.45
N ALA A 131 0.11 5.01 8.43
CA ALA A 131 -0.87 6.09 8.56
C ALA A 131 -2.21 5.70 7.92
N SER A 132 -3.29 6.19 8.48
CA SER A 132 -4.63 5.99 7.94
C SER A 132 -5.54 7.15 8.32
N HIS A 133 -6.43 7.56 7.43
CA HIS A 133 -7.50 8.48 7.79
C HIS A 133 -8.30 7.92 8.98
N THR A 134 -8.65 8.77 9.93
CA THR A 134 -9.46 8.38 11.09
C THR A 134 -10.84 7.86 10.67
N SER A 135 -11.38 8.37 9.57
CA SER A 135 -12.64 7.93 8.96
C SER A 135 -12.56 6.51 8.38
N ASN A 136 -11.35 6.02 8.04
CA ASN A 136 -11.14 4.65 7.55
C ASN A 136 -11.05 3.64 8.69
N ILE A 137 -12.20 3.41 9.35
CA ILE A 137 -12.31 2.47 10.48
C ILE A 137 -11.77 1.07 10.18
N GLY A 138 -11.88 0.64 8.91
CA GLY A 138 -11.36 -0.67 8.48
C GLY A 138 -9.85 -0.75 8.60
N SER A 139 -9.13 0.26 8.09
CA SER A 139 -7.67 0.35 8.18
C SER A 139 -7.20 0.55 9.63
N VAL A 140 -7.85 1.44 10.38
CA VAL A 140 -7.56 1.67 11.80
C VAL A 140 -7.57 0.35 12.59
N LYS A 141 -8.64 -0.43 12.47
CA LYS A 141 -8.75 -1.74 13.15
C LYS A 141 -7.69 -2.75 12.70
N VAL A 142 -7.33 -2.75 11.43
CA VAL A 142 -6.25 -3.61 10.91
C VAL A 142 -4.92 -3.25 11.56
N ILE A 143 -4.57 -1.97 11.58
CA ILE A 143 -3.31 -1.47 12.14
C ILE A 143 -3.22 -1.80 13.63
N GLU A 144 -4.27 -1.50 14.41
CA GLU A 144 -4.34 -1.79 15.84
C GLU A 144 -4.28 -3.30 16.14
N SER A 145 -4.98 -4.12 15.35
CA SER A 145 -4.94 -5.58 15.52
C SER A 145 -3.58 -6.20 15.21
N CYS A 146 -2.73 -5.51 14.46
CA CYS A 146 -1.35 -5.91 14.18
C CYS A 146 -0.35 -5.39 15.22
N GLY A 147 -0.79 -4.62 16.22
CA GLY A 147 0.06 -4.09 17.29
C GLY A 147 0.65 -2.71 16.99
N GLY A 148 0.02 -1.92 16.12
CA GLY A 148 0.41 -0.54 15.89
C GLY A 148 0.18 0.33 17.13
N GLU A 149 1.20 1.08 17.53
CA GLU A 149 1.14 2.03 18.64
C GLU A 149 0.82 3.43 18.13
N LEU A 150 -0.32 3.99 18.54
CA LEU A 150 -0.74 5.31 18.11
C LEU A 150 0.22 6.38 18.68
N GLU A 151 0.88 7.11 17.76
CA GLU A 151 1.69 8.27 18.13
C GLU A 151 0.81 9.49 18.37
N ASN A 152 0.00 9.84 17.39
CA ASN A 152 -0.89 11.00 17.42
C ASN A 152 -1.95 10.95 16.31
N ILE A 153 -2.86 11.92 16.37
CA ILE A 153 -3.84 12.20 15.31
C ILE A 153 -3.59 13.64 14.85
N VAL A 154 -3.36 13.82 13.57
CA VAL A 154 -3.06 15.12 12.96
C VAL A 154 -4.09 15.48 11.90
N ALA A 155 -4.25 16.77 11.59
CA ALA A 155 -5.06 17.20 10.46
C ALA A 155 -4.39 16.74 9.14
N ASP A 156 -5.20 16.28 8.18
CA ASP A 156 -4.69 16.01 6.85
C ASP A 156 -4.38 17.33 6.12
N PRO A 157 -3.12 17.57 5.71
CA PRO A 157 -2.77 18.79 5.00
C PRO A 157 -3.39 18.87 3.60
N ASN A 158 -3.81 17.73 3.04
CA ASN A 158 -4.33 17.62 1.67
C ASN A 158 -5.86 17.56 1.61
N GLU A 159 -6.53 17.20 2.71
CA GLU A 159 -7.99 17.03 2.76
C GLU A 159 -8.60 17.75 3.96
N LYS A 160 -9.22 18.90 3.69
CA LYS A 160 -9.80 19.76 4.73
C LYS A 160 -10.92 19.06 5.50
N GLY A 161 -10.73 18.95 6.81
CA GLY A 161 -11.69 18.33 7.72
C GLY A 161 -11.43 16.87 8.02
N GLU A 162 -10.50 16.23 7.30
CA GLU A 162 -10.02 14.89 7.61
C GLU A 162 -8.84 14.92 8.60
N THR A 163 -8.68 13.81 9.30
CA THR A 163 -7.56 13.59 10.22
C THR A 163 -6.89 12.25 9.94
N ILE A 164 -5.60 12.18 10.24
CA ILE A 164 -4.75 11.02 10.01
C ILE A 164 -4.27 10.50 11.35
N ASN A 165 -4.55 9.21 11.62
CA ASN A 165 -3.97 8.45 12.71
C ASN A 165 -2.59 7.96 12.27
N ARG A 166 -1.55 8.23 13.05
CA ARG A 166 -0.17 7.76 12.81
C ARG A 166 0.21 6.71 13.83
N TYR A 167 0.59 5.52 13.36
CA TYR A 167 0.94 4.38 14.20
C TYR A 167 2.36 3.91 13.93
N TRP A 168 3.11 3.66 15.00
CA TRP A 168 4.44 3.07 14.90
C TRP A 168 4.42 1.57 15.19
N PHE A 169 5.28 0.86 14.47
CA PHE A 169 5.66 -0.52 14.74
C PHE A 169 7.15 -0.57 15.00
N ASP A 170 7.56 -1.20 16.10
CA ASP A 170 8.95 -1.59 16.30
C ASP A 170 9.17 -2.93 15.62
N VAL A 171 10.05 -2.95 14.62
CA VAL A 171 10.42 -4.15 13.87
C VAL A 171 11.87 -4.55 14.12
N SER A 172 12.46 -4.03 15.20
CA SER A 172 13.81 -4.38 15.64
C SER A 172 13.98 -5.88 15.87
N PHE A 173 15.21 -6.35 15.82
CA PHE A 173 15.57 -7.77 15.98
C PHE A 173 15.61 -8.23 17.43
#